data_30852ef50e281dce76ac6bbd9e1abfb3
#
_entry.id   30852ef50e281dce76ac6bbd9e1abfb3
#
_cell.length_a   1.000
_cell.length_b   1.000
_cell.length_c   1.000
_cell.angle_alpha   90.00
_cell.angle_beta   90.00
_cell.angle_gamma   90.00
#
_symmetry.space_group_name_H-M   'P 1'
#
loop_
_entity.id
_entity.type
_entity.pdbx_description
1 polymer ?
#
loop_
_entity_poly.entity_id
_entity_poly.type
_entity_poly.pdbx_seq_one_letter_code
_entity_poly.pdbx_strand_id
1 'polypeptide(L)'
;MVIANIIDLSGNIKGEITLPDIFEEIYRPDLIKKAVLSAQANRLQPYGPRMYSGMDTSAHSWGSGRGVAQIPRLSNGSRAARVPQAVGGRRAHPPKPETDRSEKVNKKERRMAIRSAIAATINLELVKARGHKFDANVPLVVEDALEDLTKTKEVISFMQAAGIYDDVIRAKEGRHIRAGKGKLRGRKYKHKKSILIVAGEYSPILKAASNLSGVDIATVDSLNTELLAPGTHAGRLTIWTESAISNLEGAFI
;
A
#
# COMPACT_ATOMS: atom_id res chain seq x y z
N MET A 1 -15.35 1.93 -26.41
CA MET A 1 -15.40 0.57 -25.85
C MET A 1 -14.08 -0.14 -26.11
N VAL A 2 -13.34 -0.46 -25.06
CA VAL A 2 -12.06 -1.18 -25.16
C VAL A 2 -12.36 -2.68 -25.15
N ILE A 3 -11.74 -3.43 -26.08
CA ILE A 3 -11.84 -4.89 -26.16
C ILE A 3 -10.55 -5.48 -25.60
N ALA A 4 -10.66 -6.54 -24.84
CA ALA A 4 -9.53 -7.29 -24.29
C ALA A 4 -9.63 -8.78 -24.63
N ASN A 5 -8.49 -9.41 -24.83
CA ASN A 5 -8.42 -10.85 -25.04
C ASN A 5 -8.52 -11.61 -23.73
N ILE A 6 -9.34 -12.65 -23.69
CA ILE A 6 -9.42 -13.60 -22.58
C ILE A 6 -8.36 -14.68 -22.81
N ILE A 7 -7.54 -14.91 -21.79
CA ILE A 7 -6.45 -15.90 -21.81
C ILE A 7 -6.86 -17.12 -20.98
N ASP A 8 -6.59 -18.32 -21.48
CA ASP A 8 -6.76 -19.56 -20.72
C ASP A 8 -5.59 -19.81 -19.74
N LEU A 9 -5.67 -20.86 -18.95
CA LEU A 9 -4.60 -21.25 -18.02
C LEU A 9 -3.29 -21.69 -18.73
N SER A 10 -3.33 -21.96 -20.02
CA SER A 10 -2.18 -22.33 -20.85
C SER A 10 -1.53 -21.13 -21.54
N GLY A 11 -2.07 -19.93 -21.38
CA GLY A 11 -1.56 -18.69 -21.98
C GLY A 11 -2.09 -18.43 -23.40
N ASN A 12 -3.04 -19.24 -23.92
CA ASN A 12 -3.61 -19.04 -25.24
C ASN A 12 -4.83 -18.11 -25.17
N ILE A 13 -5.12 -17.43 -26.27
CA ILE A 13 -6.32 -16.59 -26.39
C ILE A 13 -7.53 -17.49 -26.61
N LYS A 14 -8.53 -17.41 -25.73
CA LYS A 14 -9.78 -18.18 -25.78
C LYS A 14 -10.92 -17.39 -26.43
N GLY A 15 -10.96 -16.09 -26.22
CA GLY A 15 -12.03 -15.22 -26.68
C GLY A 15 -11.71 -13.75 -26.47
N GLU A 16 -12.72 -12.92 -26.68
CA GLU A 16 -12.64 -11.48 -26.45
C GLU A 16 -13.77 -11.04 -25.52
N ILE A 17 -13.50 -10.05 -24.70
CA ILE A 17 -14.47 -9.42 -23.80
C ILE A 17 -14.46 -7.90 -23.97
N THR A 18 -15.64 -7.30 -23.93
CA THR A 18 -15.79 -5.85 -23.90
C THR A 18 -15.62 -5.35 -22.46
N LEU A 19 -14.72 -4.43 -22.24
CA LEU A 19 -14.48 -3.86 -20.92
C LEU A 19 -15.54 -2.80 -20.57
N PRO A 20 -15.96 -2.72 -19.30
CA PRO A 20 -16.85 -1.66 -18.79
C PRO A 20 -16.25 -0.26 -18.94
N ASP A 21 -17.11 0.77 -18.97
CA ASP A 21 -16.71 2.19 -19.12
C ASP A 21 -15.75 2.68 -18.01
N ILE A 22 -15.70 1.99 -16.87
CA ILE A 22 -14.74 2.27 -15.78
C ILE A 22 -13.29 2.28 -16.27
N PHE A 23 -12.97 1.47 -17.27
CA PHE A 23 -11.63 1.39 -17.83
C PHE A 23 -11.27 2.56 -18.77
N GLU A 24 -12.27 3.32 -19.21
CA GLU A 24 -12.08 4.54 -20.04
C GLU A 24 -12.04 5.83 -19.20
N GLU A 25 -12.12 5.72 -17.87
CA GLU A 25 -12.12 6.87 -16.96
C GLU A 25 -10.82 7.68 -17.06
N ILE A 26 -10.93 8.98 -16.87
CA ILE A 26 -9.80 9.90 -16.93
C ILE A 26 -8.75 9.60 -15.84
N TYR A 27 -7.49 9.54 -16.19
CA TYR A 27 -6.40 9.36 -15.24
C TYR A 27 -6.21 10.61 -14.35
N ARG A 28 -6.46 10.46 -13.05
CA ARG A 28 -6.41 11.52 -12.02
C ARG A 28 -5.42 11.16 -10.91
N PRO A 29 -4.12 11.40 -11.09
CA PRO A 29 -3.08 11.08 -10.10
C PRO A 29 -3.24 11.84 -8.78
N ASP A 30 -3.83 13.02 -8.81
CA ASP A 30 -4.17 13.84 -7.65
C ASP A 30 -5.13 13.13 -6.69
N LEU A 31 -6.25 12.61 -7.23
CA LEU A 31 -7.25 11.89 -6.44
C LEU A 31 -6.70 10.54 -5.92
N ILE A 32 -5.98 9.82 -6.78
CA ILE A 32 -5.31 8.56 -6.40
C ILE A 32 -4.37 8.80 -5.22
N LYS A 33 -3.52 9.83 -5.29
CA LYS A 33 -2.61 10.19 -4.21
C LYS A 33 -3.35 10.52 -2.92
N LYS A 34 -4.39 11.35 -2.99
CA LYS A 34 -5.23 11.73 -1.83
C LYS A 34 -5.85 10.50 -1.17
N ALA A 35 -6.45 9.60 -1.96
CA ALA A 35 -7.09 8.40 -1.45
C ALA A 35 -6.11 7.41 -0.80
N VAL A 36 -4.94 7.19 -1.42
CA VAL A 36 -3.90 6.31 -0.87
C VAL A 36 -3.33 6.86 0.43
N LEU A 37 -3.03 8.17 0.50
CA LEU A 37 -2.50 8.79 1.72
C LEU A 37 -3.52 8.71 2.86
N SER A 38 -4.80 8.96 2.58
CA SER A 38 -5.89 8.77 3.54
C SER A 38 -5.96 7.32 4.06
N ALA A 39 -5.93 6.33 3.16
CA ALA A 39 -5.94 4.92 3.56
C ALA A 39 -4.72 4.56 4.45
N GLN A 40 -3.54 5.11 4.15
CA GLN A 40 -2.34 4.92 4.95
C GLN A 40 -2.43 5.62 6.32
N ALA A 41 -2.97 6.83 6.36
CA ALA A 41 -3.15 7.59 7.60
C ALA A 41 -4.12 6.89 8.55
N ASN A 42 -5.23 6.35 8.03
CA ASN A 42 -6.28 5.70 8.81
C ASN A 42 -5.83 4.40 9.50
N ARG A 43 -4.77 3.74 9.04
CA ARG A 43 -4.21 2.53 9.67
C ARG A 43 -3.03 2.79 10.59
N LEU A 44 -2.61 4.07 10.77
CA LEU A 44 -1.52 4.40 11.68
C LEU A 44 -1.94 4.16 13.12
N GLN A 45 -1.12 3.41 13.86
CA GLN A 45 -1.32 3.23 15.29
C GLN A 45 -1.00 4.52 16.06
N PRO A 46 -1.75 4.83 17.13
CA PRO A 46 -1.39 5.88 18.06
C PRO A 46 0.03 5.71 18.58
N TYR A 47 0.81 6.78 18.62
CA TYR A 47 2.13 6.76 19.20
C TYR A 47 2.45 8.08 19.89
N GLY A 48 3.25 8.00 20.93
CA GLY A 48 3.74 9.14 21.67
C GLY A 48 4.75 8.69 22.73
N PRO A 49 5.51 9.61 23.32
CA PRO A 49 6.30 9.31 24.49
C PRO A 49 5.39 9.13 25.71
N ARG A 50 5.93 8.58 26.79
CA ARG A 50 5.28 8.59 28.09
C ARG A 50 4.95 10.03 28.50
N MET A 51 3.82 10.26 29.20
CA MET A 51 3.30 11.58 29.55
C MET A 51 4.34 12.47 30.24
N TYR A 52 5.11 11.94 31.15
CA TYR A 52 6.16 12.66 31.90
C TYR A 52 7.57 12.46 31.32
N SER A 53 7.70 12.02 30.09
CA SER A 53 9.01 11.81 29.45
C SER A 53 9.84 13.08 29.43
N GLY A 54 11.04 13.04 30.03
CA GLY A 54 11.93 14.16 30.21
C GLY A 54 11.57 15.08 31.40
N MET A 55 10.53 14.74 32.17
CA MET A 55 10.12 15.48 33.39
C MET A 55 10.26 14.68 34.67
N ASP A 56 10.43 13.35 34.59
CA ASP A 56 10.63 12.44 35.73
C ASP A 56 12.05 12.58 36.31
N THR A 57 12.32 13.71 36.93
CA THR A 57 13.61 14.02 37.58
C THR A 57 13.39 14.77 38.87
N SER A 58 14.31 14.67 39.82
CA SER A 58 14.32 15.42 41.05
C SER A 58 14.75 16.90 40.88
N ALA A 59 14.91 17.36 39.63
CA ALA A 59 15.37 18.72 39.35
C ALA A 59 14.36 19.78 39.82
N HIS A 60 14.85 20.80 40.50
CA HIS A 60 14.10 21.97 40.93
C HIS A 60 14.92 23.25 40.71
N SER A 61 14.27 24.41 40.70
CA SER A 61 14.97 25.67 40.61
C SER A 61 15.71 25.97 41.90
N TRP A 62 16.93 26.50 41.81
CA TRP A 62 17.71 26.91 42.98
C TRP A 62 17.27 28.27 43.54
N GLY A 63 16.29 28.92 42.89
CA GLY A 63 15.84 30.25 43.26
C GLY A 63 16.75 31.38 42.76
N SER A 64 16.52 32.59 43.31
CA SER A 64 17.28 33.80 42.98
C SER A 64 18.58 33.91 43.80
N GLY A 65 19.46 34.84 43.43
CA GLY A 65 20.67 35.18 44.16
C GLY A 65 21.88 34.25 43.95
N ARG A 66 21.79 33.29 43.04
CA ARG A 66 22.88 32.32 42.79
C ARG A 66 23.68 32.60 41.52
N GLY A 67 23.44 33.69 40.82
CA GLY A 67 24.18 34.06 39.61
C GLY A 67 23.99 33.10 38.41
N VAL A 68 23.01 32.21 38.48
CA VAL A 68 22.71 31.23 37.41
C VAL A 68 21.26 31.34 36.94
N ALA A 69 20.99 30.93 35.71
CA ALA A 69 19.63 30.92 35.17
C ALA A 69 18.68 30.12 36.08
N GLN A 70 17.47 30.64 36.32
CA GLN A 70 16.44 30.06 37.18
C GLN A 70 15.69 28.92 36.48
N ILE A 71 16.43 27.91 36.03
CA ILE A 71 15.88 26.69 35.43
C ILE A 71 16.05 25.50 36.38
N PRO A 72 15.19 24.50 36.31
CA PRO A 72 15.34 23.30 37.13
C PRO A 72 16.69 22.62 36.88
N ARG A 73 17.42 22.36 37.99
CA ARG A 73 18.73 21.68 37.99
C ARG A 73 18.69 20.46 38.88
N LEU A 74 19.50 19.46 38.53
CA LEU A 74 19.65 18.26 39.36
C LEU A 74 20.26 18.60 40.73
N SER A 75 19.80 17.92 41.77
CA SER A 75 20.34 18.11 43.13
C SER A 75 21.82 17.72 43.24
N ASN A 76 22.27 16.77 42.45
CA ASN A 76 23.63 16.23 42.48
C ASN A 76 24.59 17.00 41.51
N GLY A 77 24.24 18.18 41.04
CA GLY A 77 25.07 18.94 40.11
C GLY A 77 24.37 20.16 39.54
N SER A 78 25.09 20.90 38.70
CA SER A 78 24.57 22.13 38.07
C SER A 78 23.80 21.85 36.75
N ARG A 79 23.68 20.61 36.32
CA ARG A 79 23.04 20.27 35.05
C ARG A 79 21.56 20.61 35.04
N ALA A 80 21.14 21.37 34.04
CA ALA A 80 19.72 21.68 33.82
C ALA A 80 18.94 20.43 33.35
N ALA A 81 17.68 20.32 33.78
CA ALA A 81 16.77 19.23 33.40
C ALA A 81 15.32 19.77 33.27
N ARG A 82 14.40 18.93 32.84
CA ARG A 82 12.95 19.17 32.69
C ARG A 82 12.56 20.18 31.62
N VAL A 83 13.36 21.18 31.33
CA VAL A 83 13.06 22.23 30.33
C VAL A 83 13.44 21.78 28.91
N PRO A 84 12.76 22.28 27.85
CA PRO A 84 12.99 21.82 26.48
C PRO A 84 14.41 22.09 25.96
N GLN A 85 15.05 23.18 26.40
CA GLN A 85 16.40 23.57 26.01
C GLN A 85 17.50 22.74 26.68
N ALA A 86 17.18 21.96 27.72
CA ALA A 86 18.15 21.14 28.42
C ALA A 86 18.39 19.81 27.67
N VAL A 87 19.64 19.30 27.67
CA VAL A 87 19.97 17.98 27.17
C VAL A 87 19.28 16.92 28.03
N GLY A 88 18.42 16.09 27.39
CA GLY A 88 17.59 15.10 28.10
C GLY A 88 16.34 15.67 28.78
N GLY A 89 16.02 16.94 28.57
CA GLY A 89 14.77 17.56 29.00
C GLY A 89 13.56 17.10 28.17
N ARG A 90 12.37 17.58 28.51
CA ARG A 90 11.15 17.28 27.79
C ARG A 90 11.17 17.88 26.37
N ARG A 91 10.46 17.28 25.42
CA ARG A 91 10.16 17.96 24.14
C ARG A 91 9.09 19.03 24.38
N ALA A 92 9.27 20.21 23.73
CA ALA A 92 8.28 21.30 23.83
C ALA A 92 6.90 20.86 23.31
N HIS A 93 6.87 20.22 22.15
CA HIS A 93 5.67 19.68 21.50
C HIS A 93 5.89 18.21 21.13
N PRO A 94 5.73 17.27 22.08
CA PRO A 94 5.85 15.85 21.79
C PRO A 94 4.62 15.36 21.00
N PRO A 95 4.76 14.31 20.17
CA PRO A 95 3.60 13.66 19.60
C PRO A 95 2.74 13.06 20.72
N LYS A 96 1.42 13.18 20.59
CA LYS A 96 0.46 12.65 21.56
C LYS A 96 -0.24 11.43 21.00
N PRO A 97 -0.46 10.36 21.80
CA PRO A 97 -1.24 9.20 21.37
C PRO A 97 -2.69 9.54 21.02
N GLU A 98 -3.25 10.54 21.68
CA GLU A 98 -4.63 11.00 21.52
C GLU A 98 -4.87 11.76 20.20
N THR A 99 -3.79 12.13 19.48
CA THR A 99 -3.91 12.86 18.21
C THR A 99 -4.61 11.99 17.19
N ASP A 100 -5.75 12.45 16.69
CA ASP A 100 -6.42 11.86 15.54
C ASP A 100 -5.56 12.04 14.28
N ARG A 101 -5.17 10.91 13.68
CA ARG A 101 -4.36 10.85 12.44
C ARG A 101 -5.18 10.44 11.24
N SER A 102 -6.49 10.23 11.44
CA SER A 102 -7.36 9.84 10.34
C SER A 102 -7.53 10.99 9.34
N GLU A 103 -7.52 10.64 8.08
CA GLU A 103 -7.80 11.57 6.99
C GLU A 103 -9.08 11.13 6.28
N LYS A 104 -10.04 12.04 6.17
CA LYS A 104 -11.33 11.79 5.52
C LYS A 104 -11.25 12.18 4.05
N VAL A 105 -11.85 11.35 3.20
CA VAL A 105 -12.06 11.61 1.77
C VAL A 105 -13.53 11.44 1.47
N ASN A 106 -14.10 12.35 0.66
CA ASN A 106 -15.48 12.28 0.25
C ASN A 106 -15.76 10.97 -0.50
N LYS A 107 -16.94 10.38 -0.32
CA LYS A 107 -17.32 9.10 -0.96
C LYS A 107 -17.19 9.17 -2.48
N LYS A 108 -17.67 10.25 -3.11
CA LYS A 108 -17.59 10.46 -4.57
C LYS A 108 -16.13 10.57 -5.03
N GLU A 109 -15.28 11.32 -4.33
CA GLU A 109 -13.84 11.43 -4.66
C GLU A 109 -13.13 10.08 -4.51
N ARG A 110 -13.45 9.30 -3.48
CA ARG A 110 -12.87 7.96 -3.27
C ARG A 110 -13.25 7.00 -4.40
N ARG A 111 -14.53 6.98 -4.81
CA ARG A 111 -14.99 6.15 -5.93
C ARG A 111 -14.32 6.56 -7.23
N MET A 112 -14.26 7.85 -7.53
CA MET A 112 -13.55 8.39 -8.70
C MET A 112 -12.05 8.04 -8.68
N ALA A 113 -11.40 8.06 -7.50
CA ALA A 113 -10.00 7.64 -7.37
C ALA A 113 -9.80 6.14 -7.67
N ILE A 114 -10.74 5.27 -7.28
CA ILE A 114 -10.69 3.84 -7.60
C ILE A 114 -10.89 3.64 -9.10
N ARG A 115 -11.91 4.26 -9.72
CA ARG A 115 -12.16 4.19 -11.18
C ARG A 115 -10.94 4.65 -11.98
N SER A 116 -10.40 5.81 -11.63
CA SER A 116 -9.18 6.32 -12.26
C SER A 116 -7.95 5.40 -12.08
N ALA A 117 -7.84 4.71 -10.94
CA ALA A 117 -6.76 3.74 -10.71
C ALA A 117 -6.96 2.45 -11.51
N ILE A 118 -8.21 2.00 -11.74
CA ILE A 118 -8.56 0.87 -12.61
C ILE A 118 -8.20 1.23 -14.07
N ALA A 119 -8.63 2.40 -14.55
CA ALA A 119 -8.31 2.88 -15.91
C ALA A 119 -6.78 2.95 -16.15
N ALA A 120 -6.00 3.32 -15.15
CA ALA A 120 -4.54 3.34 -15.24
C ALA A 120 -3.91 1.94 -15.42
N THR A 121 -4.61 0.85 -15.12
CA THR A 121 -4.08 -0.52 -15.31
C THR A 121 -4.02 -0.97 -16.77
N ILE A 122 -4.78 -0.33 -17.65
CA ILE A 122 -4.74 -0.60 -19.10
C ILE A 122 -3.57 0.11 -19.77
N ASN A 123 -3.11 1.22 -19.21
CA ASN A 123 -2.07 2.03 -19.84
C ASN A 123 -0.70 1.36 -19.69
N LEU A 124 -0.22 0.80 -20.82
CA LEU A 124 1.06 0.10 -20.90
C LEU A 124 2.24 0.97 -20.45
N GLU A 125 2.22 2.26 -20.77
CA GLU A 125 3.29 3.20 -20.42
C GLU A 125 3.37 3.37 -18.89
N LEU A 126 2.22 3.53 -18.22
CA LEU A 126 2.15 3.65 -16.76
C LEU A 126 2.61 2.36 -16.07
N VAL A 127 2.22 1.19 -16.59
CA VAL A 127 2.63 -0.11 -16.04
C VAL A 127 4.14 -0.31 -16.19
N LYS A 128 4.71 0.01 -17.36
CA LYS A 128 6.16 -0.04 -17.58
C LYS A 128 6.92 0.99 -16.77
N ALA A 129 6.43 2.22 -16.68
CA ALA A 129 7.05 3.29 -15.89
C ALA A 129 7.12 2.96 -14.40
N ARG A 130 6.17 2.17 -13.90
CA ARG A 130 6.20 1.63 -12.53
C ARG A 130 7.31 0.60 -12.32
N GLY A 131 7.87 0.03 -13.39
CA GLY A 131 8.97 -0.94 -13.38
C GLY A 131 8.53 -2.39 -13.28
N HIS A 132 7.32 -2.72 -13.71
CA HIS A 132 6.90 -4.10 -13.91
C HIS A 132 7.63 -4.74 -15.10
N LYS A 133 7.95 -6.04 -15.00
CA LYS A 133 8.59 -6.85 -16.05
C LYS A 133 7.61 -7.90 -16.53
N PHE A 134 7.18 -7.81 -17.78
CA PHE A 134 6.22 -8.73 -18.39
C PHE A 134 6.28 -8.63 -19.90
N ASP A 135 5.92 -9.72 -20.58
CA ASP A 135 5.87 -9.82 -22.05
C ASP A 135 4.43 -9.95 -22.59
N ALA A 136 3.44 -9.81 -21.68
CA ALA A 136 2.04 -9.92 -22.02
C ALA A 136 1.41 -8.57 -22.42
N ASN A 137 0.29 -8.63 -23.12
CA ASN A 137 -0.52 -7.46 -23.42
C ASN A 137 -1.36 -7.05 -22.20
N VAL A 138 -1.56 -5.76 -21.98
CA VAL A 138 -2.48 -5.25 -20.97
C VAL A 138 -3.71 -4.64 -21.66
N PRO A 139 -4.90 -4.79 -21.08
CA PRO A 139 -5.24 -5.46 -19.81
C PRO A 139 -5.16 -6.99 -19.89
N LEU A 140 -4.74 -7.62 -18.80
CA LEU A 140 -4.70 -9.07 -18.66
C LEU A 140 -6.04 -9.59 -18.14
N VAL A 141 -6.81 -10.23 -19.01
CA VAL A 141 -8.08 -10.88 -18.65
C VAL A 141 -7.91 -12.37 -18.75
N VAL A 142 -8.36 -13.11 -17.74
CA VAL A 142 -8.20 -14.57 -17.64
C VAL A 142 -9.54 -15.20 -17.33
N GLU A 143 -9.73 -16.43 -17.84
CA GLU A 143 -10.91 -17.23 -17.56
C GLU A 143 -11.13 -17.50 -16.07
N ASP A 144 -12.37 -17.73 -15.66
CA ASP A 144 -12.74 -17.96 -14.26
C ASP A 144 -12.16 -19.25 -13.67
N ALA A 145 -11.69 -20.21 -14.51
CA ALA A 145 -10.96 -21.40 -14.06
C ALA A 145 -9.70 -21.04 -13.22
N LEU A 146 -9.16 -19.83 -13.35
CA LEU A 146 -8.09 -19.32 -12.51
C LEU A 146 -8.50 -19.27 -11.04
N GLU A 147 -9.75 -18.96 -10.74
CA GLU A 147 -10.26 -18.80 -9.36
C GLU A 147 -10.29 -20.13 -8.59
N ASP A 148 -10.42 -21.25 -9.29
CA ASP A 148 -10.48 -22.60 -8.71
C ASP A 148 -9.12 -23.18 -8.35
N LEU A 149 -8.02 -22.53 -8.72
CA LEU A 149 -6.68 -23.01 -8.43
C LEU A 149 -6.38 -23.02 -6.92
N THR A 150 -6.03 -24.19 -6.41
CA THR A 150 -5.74 -24.40 -4.98
C THR A 150 -4.25 -24.45 -4.66
N LYS A 151 -3.39 -24.79 -5.65
CA LYS A 151 -1.96 -24.99 -5.44
C LYS A 151 -1.14 -23.84 -6.02
N THR A 152 -0.15 -23.36 -5.25
CA THR A 152 0.80 -22.34 -5.71
C THR A 152 1.58 -22.75 -6.95
N LYS A 153 1.84 -24.04 -7.15
CA LYS A 153 2.54 -24.56 -8.34
C LYS A 153 1.75 -24.33 -9.61
N GLU A 154 0.44 -24.55 -9.57
CA GLU A 154 -0.47 -24.34 -10.70
C GLU A 154 -0.53 -22.84 -11.08
N VAL A 155 -0.61 -21.95 -10.06
CA VAL A 155 -0.55 -20.50 -10.26
C VAL A 155 0.77 -20.07 -10.91
N ILE A 156 1.90 -20.64 -10.48
CA ILE A 156 3.21 -20.35 -11.09
C ILE A 156 3.25 -20.80 -12.54
N SER A 157 2.76 -22.01 -12.84
CA SER A 157 2.71 -22.53 -14.21
C SER A 157 1.88 -21.62 -15.13
N PHE A 158 0.72 -21.16 -14.65
CA PHE A 158 -0.09 -20.17 -15.36
C PHE A 158 0.68 -18.85 -15.59
N MET A 159 1.30 -18.29 -14.54
CA MET A 159 2.04 -17.03 -14.68
C MET A 159 3.23 -17.13 -15.64
N GLN A 160 3.85 -18.32 -15.77
CA GLN A 160 4.91 -18.57 -16.74
C GLN A 160 4.33 -18.64 -18.16
N ALA A 161 3.22 -19.34 -18.35
CA ALA A 161 2.53 -19.43 -19.65
C ALA A 161 2.04 -18.06 -20.13
N ALA A 162 1.52 -17.23 -19.22
CA ALA A 162 1.06 -15.87 -19.51
C ALA A 162 2.19 -14.83 -19.66
N GLY A 163 3.48 -15.20 -19.48
CA GLY A 163 4.61 -14.28 -19.64
C GLY A 163 4.73 -13.19 -18.57
N ILE A 164 4.21 -13.43 -17.36
CA ILE A 164 4.17 -12.43 -16.27
C ILE A 164 4.97 -12.84 -15.03
N TYR A 165 5.53 -14.05 -15.01
CA TYR A 165 6.24 -14.58 -13.85
C TYR A 165 7.52 -13.79 -13.50
N ASP A 166 8.15 -13.16 -14.49
CA ASP A 166 9.36 -12.35 -14.30
C ASP A 166 9.16 -11.19 -13.34
N ASP A 167 7.93 -10.68 -13.24
CA ASP A 167 7.61 -9.65 -12.27
C ASP A 167 7.62 -10.16 -10.83
N VAL A 168 7.22 -11.42 -10.61
CA VAL A 168 7.30 -12.08 -9.31
C VAL A 168 8.77 -12.34 -8.92
N ILE A 169 9.60 -12.76 -9.89
CA ILE A 169 11.05 -12.91 -9.70
C ILE A 169 11.67 -11.57 -9.31
N ARG A 170 11.37 -10.49 -10.06
CA ARG A 170 11.79 -9.12 -9.74
C ARG A 170 11.43 -8.71 -8.31
N ALA A 171 10.22 -9.05 -7.87
CA ALA A 171 9.77 -8.74 -6.51
C ALA A 171 10.51 -9.55 -5.44
N LYS A 172 10.81 -10.82 -5.72
CA LYS A 172 11.58 -11.71 -4.85
C LYS A 172 13.02 -11.22 -4.69
N GLU A 173 13.71 -10.93 -5.79
CA GLU A 173 15.08 -10.40 -5.79
C GLU A 173 15.17 -8.99 -5.20
N GLY A 174 14.12 -8.19 -5.37
CA GLY A 174 14.00 -6.84 -4.82
C GLY A 174 13.83 -6.79 -3.31
N ARG A 175 13.80 -7.93 -2.60
CA ARG A 175 13.76 -7.98 -1.14
C ARG A 175 15.09 -7.53 -0.54
N HIS A 176 15.05 -6.48 0.26
CA HIS A 176 16.26 -5.97 0.93
C HIS A 176 15.98 -5.55 2.38
N ILE A 177 17.05 -5.43 3.15
CA ILE A 177 16.98 -4.97 4.54
C ILE A 177 16.59 -3.48 4.54
N ARG A 178 15.56 -3.14 5.30
CA ARG A 178 15.05 -1.77 5.43
C ARG A 178 16.10 -0.86 6.07
N ALA A 179 16.27 0.33 5.55
CA ALA A 179 17.01 1.39 6.20
C ALA A 179 16.27 1.90 7.45
N GLY A 180 17.02 2.43 8.42
CA GLY A 180 16.47 3.05 9.62
C GLY A 180 16.03 2.05 10.71
N LYS A 181 15.45 2.60 11.78
CA LYS A 181 15.09 1.86 13.01
C LYS A 181 13.93 0.87 12.85
N GLY A 182 13.18 0.93 11.75
CA GLY A 182 12.09 0.00 11.46
C GLY A 182 12.52 -1.46 11.42
N LYS A 183 13.79 -1.74 11.03
CA LYS A 183 14.37 -3.09 11.02
C LYS A 183 14.47 -3.72 12.41
N LEU A 184 14.67 -2.90 13.45
CA LEU A 184 14.72 -3.34 14.85
C LEU A 184 13.33 -3.53 15.48
N ARG A 185 12.27 -3.07 14.77
CA ARG A 185 10.87 -3.10 15.25
C ARG A 185 10.02 -4.14 14.49
N GLY A 186 10.59 -5.29 14.18
CA GLY A 186 9.88 -6.38 13.47
C GLY A 186 9.71 -6.18 11.95
N ARG A 187 10.13 -5.05 11.38
CA ARG A 187 10.01 -4.74 9.95
C ARG A 187 11.35 -4.78 9.23
N LYS A 188 12.08 -5.88 9.38
CA LYS A 188 13.46 -6.03 8.88
C LYS A 188 13.54 -5.87 7.36
N TYR A 189 12.63 -6.47 6.62
CA TYR A 189 12.68 -6.50 5.16
C TYR A 189 11.69 -5.52 4.53
N LYS A 190 12.08 -4.97 3.39
CA LYS A 190 11.19 -4.23 2.47
C LYS A 190 11.00 -5.10 1.23
N HIS A 191 9.74 -5.28 0.82
CA HIS A 191 9.35 -6.05 -0.35
C HIS A 191 8.83 -5.12 -1.43
N LYS A 192 9.08 -5.45 -2.68
CA LYS A 192 8.44 -4.78 -3.82
C LYS A 192 7.06 -5.38 -4.05
N LYS A 193 6.13 -4.58 -4.52
CA LYS A 193 4.84 -5.05 -5.00
C LYS A 193 4.97 -5.54 -6.43
N SER A 194 4.31 -6.64 -6.72
CA SER A 194 4.19 -7.30 -8.02
C SER A 194 2.73 -7.26 -8.48
N ILE A 195 2.28 -8.30 -9.11
CA ILE A 195 0.98 -8.47 -9.71
C ILE A 195 -0.15 -8.32 -8.69
N LEU A 196 -1.26 -7.75 -9.11
CA LEU A 196 -2.54 -7.81 -8.41
C LEU A 196 -3.47 -8.76 -9.16
N ILE A 197 -4.07 -9.72 -8.47
CA ILE A 197 -5.11 -10.58 -9.02
C ILE A 197 -6.44 -10.09 -8.46
N VAL A 198 -7.39 -9.82 -9.33
CA VAL A 198 -8.75 -9.43 -8.96
C VAL A 198 -9.70 -10.55 -9.37
N ALA A 199 -10.34 -11.17 -8.40
CA ALA A 199 -11.32 -12.23 -8.55
C ALA A 199 -12.74 -11.67 -8.36
N GLY A 200 -13.73 -12.34 -8.97
CA GLY A 200 -15.14 -11.96 -8.83
C GLY A 200 -15.64 -12.15 -7.41
N GLU A 201 -15.38 -13.30 -6.82
CA GLU A 201 -15.83 -13.68 -5.48
C GLU A 201 -14.67 -14.26 -4.65
N TYR A 202 -15.01 -14.64 -3.40
CA TYR A 202 -14.03 -15.29 -2.52
C TYR A 202 -13.77 -16.73 -2.99
N SER A 203 -12.58 -16.97 -3.52
CA SER A 203 -12.20 -18.19 -4.21
C SER A 203 -10.88 -18.78 -3.68
N PRO A 204 -10.59 -20.08 -3.94
CA PRO A 204 -9.37 -20.74 -3.46
C PRO A 204 -8.07 -20.05 -3.85
N ILE A 205 -8.04 -19.34 -4.97
CA ILE A 205 -6.86 -18.61 -5.45
C ILE A 205 -6.33 -17.60 -4.43
N LEU A 206 -7.21 -17.03 -3.57
CA LEU A 206 -6.79 -16.10 -2.54
C LEU A 206 -5.72 -16.69 -1.61
N LYS A 207 -5.81 -18.00 -1.36
CA LYS A 207 -4.81 -18.72 -0.57
C LYS A 207 -3.64 -19.21 -1.43
N ALA A 208 -3.93 -19.73 -2.62
CA ALA A 208 -2.93 -20.31 -3.51
C ALA A 208 -1.86 -19.31 -3.96
N ALA A 209 -2.22 -18.06 -4.26
CA ALA A 209 -1.28 -17.05 -4.73
C ALA A 209 -0.72 -16.14 -3.62
N SER A 210 -1.27 -16.16 -2.41
CA SER A 210 -0.87 -15.27 -1.30
C SER A 210 0.60 -15.42 -0.87
N ASN A 211 1.20 -16.60 -1.08
CA ASN A 211 2.60 -16.86 -0.74
C ASN A 211 3.61 -16.37 -1.80
N LEU A 212 3.14 -15.92 -2.96
CA LEU A 212 4.01 -15.40 -4.01
C LEU A 212 4.55 -14.01 -3.68
N SER A 213 5.82 -13.76 -4.01
CA SER A 213 6.50 -12.52 -3.61
C SER A 213 5.87 -11.29 -4.26
N GLY A 214 5.28 -10.43 -3.45
CA GLY A 214 4.73 -9.16 -3.89
C GLY A 214 3.37 -9.23 -4.58
N VAL A 215 2.82 -10.41 -4.76
CA VAL A 215 1.47 -10.64 -5.30
C VAL A 215 0.46 -10.27 -4.20
N ASP A 216 -0.55 -9.50 -4.56
CA ASP A 216 -1.73 -9.27 -3.75
C ASP A 216 -2.95 -9.80 -4.51
N ILE A 217 -3.96 -10.21 -3.77
CA ILE A 217 -5.21 -10.70 -4.34
C ILE A 217 -6.36 -9.97 -3.66
N ALA A 218 -7.36 -9.62 -4.44
CA ALA A 218 -8.54 -8.93 -3.95
C ALA A 218 -9.78 -9.41 -4.70
N THR A 219 -10.91 -9.36 -4.05
CA THR A 219 -12.22 -9.41 -4.70
C THR A 219 -12.62 -8.00 -5.14
N VAL A 220 -13.56 -7.88 -6.07
CA VAL A 220 -14.06 -6.59 -6.53
C VAL A 220 -14.53 -5.71 -5.35
N ASP A 221 -15.23 -6.29 -4.38
CA ASP A 221 -15.72 -5.58 -3.19
C ASP A 221 -14.62 -5.06 -2.27
N SER A 222 -13.51 -5.78 -2.17
CA SER A 222 -12.36 -5.41 -1.33
C SER A 222 -11.35 -4.52 -2.06
N LEU A 223 -11.58 -4.24 -3.36
CA LEU A 223 -10.69 -3.46 -4.17
C LEU A 223 -10.60 -2.01 -3.68
N ASN A 224 -9.38 -1.52 -3.53
CA ASN A 224 -9.13 -0.17 -3.08
C ASN A 224 -8.00 0.49 -3.88
N THR A 225 -7.93 1.82 -3.80
CA THR A 225 -6.93 2.61 -4.53
C THR A 225 -5.50 2.24 -4.15
N GLU A 226 -5.24 1.80 -2.90
CA GLU A 226 -3.88 1.44 -2.48
C GLU A 226 -3.41 0.12 -3.09
N LEU A 227 -4.30 -0.85 -3.31
CA LEU A 227 -3.98 -2.11 -4.01
C LEU A 227 -3.63 -1.84 -5.47
N LEU A 228 -4.38 -0.97 -6.15
CA LEU A 228 -4.16 -0.60 -7.56
C LEU A 228 -2.96 0.33 -7.75
N ALA A 229 -2.72 1.22 -6.80
CA ALA A 229 -1.68 2.24 -6.85
C ALA A 229 -0.80 2.25 -5.57
N PRO A 230 -0.08 1.14 -5.24
CA PRO A 230 0.75 1.09 -4.04
C PRO A 230 1.83 2.17 -4.07
N GLY A 231 1.89 2.97 -2.99
CA GLY A 231 2.82 4.09 -2.89
C GLY A 231 2.42 5.31 -3.69
N THR A 232 1.15 5.46 -4.06
CA THR A 232 0.55 6.56 -4.84
C THR A 232 0.84 6.53 -6.35
N HIS A 233 1.61 5.57 -6.83
CA HIS A 233 1.91 5.41 -8.25
C HIS A 233 0.92 4.43 -8.88
N ALA A 234 0.13 4.87 -9.83
CA ALA A 234 -0.83 4.05 -10.56
C ALA A 234 -0.15 3.15 -11.60
N GLY A 235 -0.92 2.29 -12.26
CA GLY A 235 -0.39 1.38 -13.28
C GLY A 235 0.22 0.11 -12.70
N ARG A 236 -0.40 -0.49 -11.70
CA ARG A 236 -0.01 -1.81 -11.22
C ARG A 236 -0.41 -2.88 -12.24
N LEU A 237 0.48 -3.83 -12.52
CA LEU A 237 0.17 -4.99 -13.34
C LEU A 237 -0.94 -5.78 -12.67
N THR A 238 -2.11 -5.86 -13.32
CA THR A 238 -3.32 -6.44 -12.74
C THR A 238 -3.88 -7.52 -13.66
N ILE A 239 -4.25 -8.65 -13.08
CA ILE A 239 -4.97 -9.75 -13.72
C ILE A 239 -6.43 -9.62 -13.29
N TRP A 240 -7.33 -9.68 -14.25
CA TRP A 240 -8.77 -9.65 -14.05
C TRP A 240 -9.37 -10.98 -14.45
N THR A 241 -10.24 -11.58 -13.65
CA THR A 241 -11.06 -12.72 -14.06
C THR A 241 -12.29 -12.22 -14.85
N GLU A 242 -12.90 -13.06 -15.66
CA GLU A 242 -14.13 -12.71 -16.40
C GLU A 242 -15.24 -12.30 -15.44
N SER A 243 -15.43 -13.05 -14.36
CA SER A 243 -16.37 -12.76 -13.29
C SER A 243 -16.09 -11.43 -12.60
N ALA A 244 -14.80 -11.09 -12.37
CA ALA A 244 -14.43 -9.81 -11.81
C ALA A 244 -14.81 -8.63 -12.71
N ILE A 245 -14.63 -8.75 -14.03
CA ILE A 245 -15.03 -7.72 -14.99
C ILE A 245 -16.55 -7.51 -14.98
N SER A 246 -17.32 -8.61 -14.99
CA SER A 246 -18.78 -8.55 -14.90
C SER A 246 -19.26 -7.88 -13.61
N ASN A 247 -18.62 -8.18 -12.49
CA ASN A 247 -18.95 -7.57 -11.19
C ASN A 247 -18.51 -6.09 -11.07
N LEU A 248 -17.61 -5.63 -11.94
CA LEU A 248 -17.26 -4.21 -12.00
C LEU A 248 -18.35 -3.35 -12.61
N GLU A 249 -19.23 -3.92 -13.43
CA GLU A 249 -20.40 -3.22 -13.96
C GLU A 249 -21.33 -2.83 -12.80
N GLY A 250 -21.48 -1.53 -12.57
CA GLY A 250 -22.25 -1.02 -11.44
C GLY A 250 -21.48 -0.86 -10.12
N ALA A 251 -20.27 -1.39 -10.00
CA ALA A 251 -19.40 -1.12 -8.85
C ALA A 251 -18.84 0.32 -8.92
N PHE A 252 -18.66 0.93 -7.76
CA PHE A 252 -18.07 2.28 -7.63
C PHE A 252 -18.82 3.43 -8.31
N ILE A 253 -20.14 3.31 -8.48
CA ILE A 253 -21.03 4.39 -8.98
C ILE A 253 -21.30 5.47 -7.94
#